data_d117accf9ae6de5514cc11edef258a6b
#
_entry.id   d117accf9ae6de5514cc11edef258a6b
#
_cell.length_a   1.000
_cell.length_b   1.000
_cell.length_c   1.000
_cell.angle_alpha   90.00
_cell.angle_beta   90.00
_cell.angle_gamma   90.00
#
_symmetry.space_group_name_H-M   'P 1'
#
loop_
_entity.id
_entity.type
_entity.pdbx_description
1 polymer ?
#
loop_
_entity_poly.entity_id
_entity_poly.type
_entity_poly.pdbx_seq_one_letter_code
_entity_poly.pdbx_strand_id
1 'polypeptide(L)'
;AGLNDGYDPASSNDKSHGVWHNWLGDNGADAWVQYDWESEVTIYQSDAYYFTDGNFVPKSVSYQYKDANGNWRDLPNVSGCGTELNKYNTTTFAPVTTTAIRMNMSPKTQGCGVIEWKVYGYAENVIDKTLLKKTIDSANALDLTKYELTEEDKAALTEAIQEAVTVNDNKEATQEEVDFAAAKLARIMSSLPTA
;
A
#
# COMPACT_ATOMS: atom_id res chain seq x y z
N ALA A 1 12.94 -0.08 13.32
CA ALA A 1 14.17 -0.27 12.56
C ALA A 1 14.23 0.80 11.48
N GLY A 2 15.34 1.52 11.37
CA GLY A 2 15.45 2.75 10.59
C GLY A 2 15.58 2.58 9.07
N LEU A 3 14.97 1.55 8.46
CA LEU A 3 15.06 1.35 7.00
C LEU A 3 14.19 2.30 6.16
N ASN A 4 13.22 2.94 6.78
CA ASN A 4 12.22 3.79 6.11
C ASN A 4 11.71 4.90 7.03
N ASP A 5 12.60 5.48 7.81
CA ASP A 5 12.23 6.57 8.70
C ASP A 5 12.33 7.96 8.03
N GLY A 6 12.73 7.99 6.76
CA GLY A 6 12.87 9.20 5.96
C GLY A 6 14.14 9.98 6.25
N TYR A 7 15.05 9.42 7.02
CA TYR A 7 16.33 10.05 7.32
C TYR A 7 17.28 9.96 6.12
N ASP A 8 17.85 11.09 5.72
CA ASP A 8 18.88 11.12 4.67
C ASP A 8 20.28 11.03 5.32
N PRO A 9 20.98 9.88 5.17
CA PRO A 9 22.27 9.67 5.83
C PRO A 9 23.37 10.59 5.31
N ALA A 10 24.21 11.07 6.20
CA ALA A 10 25.37 11.88 5.83
C ALA A 10 26.50 11.06 5.18
N SER A 11 26.59 9.77 5.52
CA SER A 11 27.59 8.83 5.00
C SER A 11 27.18 7.38 5.27
N SER A 12 27.84 6.41 4.64
CA SER A 12 27.54 4.98 4.84
C SER A 12 27.91 4.42 6.22
N ASN A 13 28.63 5.17 7.06
CA ASN A 13 28.89 4.77 8.45
C ASN A 13 28.05 5.59 9.47
N ASP A 14 27.06 6.31 9.00
CA ASP A 14 26.16 7.06 9.86
C ASP A 14 25.32 6.13 10.72
N LYS A 15 25.42 6.29 12.05
CA LYS A 15 24.70 5.52 13.07
C LYS A 15 23.78 6.39 13.91
N SER A 16 23.54 7.63 13.51
CA SER A 16 22.68 8.56 14.24
C SER A 16 21.21 8.14 14.25
N HIS A 17 20.81 7.34 13.26
CA HIS A 17 19.54 6.66 13.18
C HIS A 17 19.72 5.13 13.17
N GLY A 18 18.65 4.37 13.16
CA GLY A 18 18.73 2.92 13.12
C GLY A 18 19.32 2.42 11.81
N VAL A 19 20.18 1.42 11.89
CA VAL A 19 20.70 0.69 10.73
C VAL A 19 20.24 -0.76 10.76
N TRP A 20 19.97 -1.33 9.61
CA TRP A 20 19.78 -2.76 9.48
C TRP A 20 21.07 -3.43 8.99
N HIS A 21 21.43 -4.58 9.54
CA HIS A 21 22.52 -5.42 9.08
C HIS A 21 22.34 -6.87 9.55
N ASN A 22 22.94 -7.82 8.85
CA ASN A 22 22.86 -9.25 9.16
C ASN A 22 24.07 -9.79 9.95
N TRP A 23 24.66 -8.98 10.81
CA TRP A 23 25.86 -9.32 11.60
C TRP A 23 25.73 -10.56 12.48
N LEU A 24 24.58 -10.77 13.13
CA LEU A 24 24.46 -11.70 14.24
C LEU A 24 24.10 -13.15 13.88
N GLY A 25 23.97 -13.50 12.62
CA GLY A 25 23.48 -14.81 12.25
C GLY A 25 24.34 -15.55 11.25
N ASP A 26 24.64 -14.90 10.15
CA ASP A 26 25.14 -15.58 8.97
C ASP A 26 26.24 -14.76 8.28
N ASN A 27 27.41 -14.68 8.91
CA ASN A 27 28.59 -14.02 8.31
C ASN A 27 28.85 -14.52 6.90
N GLY A 28 28.72 -13.61 5.92
CA GLY A 28 28.95 -13.91 4.51
C GLY A 28 27.76 -14.54 3.78
N ALA A 29 26.64 -14.77 4.44
CA ALA A 29 25.43 -15.26 3.78
C ALA A 29 24.67 -14.15 3.04
N ASP A 30 23.93 -14.55 2.02
CA ASP A 30 22.96 -13.69 1.34
C ASP A 30 21.89 -13.23 2.32
N ALA A 31 21.45 -12.00 2.12
CA ALA A 31 20.47 -11.35 2.99
C ALA A 31 19.35 -10.70 2.16
N TRP A 32 18.25 -10.41 2.80
CA TRP A 32 17.17 -9.66 2.16
C TRP A 32 16.46 -8.77 3.16
N VAL A 33 15.87 -7.70 2.65
CA VAL A 33 14.91 -6.84 3.33
C VAL A 33 13.65 -6.72 2.48
N GLN A 34 12.49 -6.48 3.13
CA GLN A 34 11.20 -6.55 2.48
C GLN A 34 10.27 -5.46 2.99
N TYR A 35 9.47 -4.90 2.11
CA TYR A 35 8.26 -4.17 2.46
C TYR A 35 7.04 -4.98 2.06
N ASP A 36 6.04 -4.97 2.95
CA ASP A 36 4.71 -5.49 2.71
C ASP A 36 3.71 -4.34 2.89
N TRP A 37 2.73 -4.24 1.99
CA TRP A 37 1.63 -3.29 2.04
C TRP A 37 0.31 -4.01 2.26
N GLU A 38 -0.62 -3.37 2.96
CA GLU A 38 -1.95 -3.92 3.22
C GLU A 38 -2.83 -4.00 1.96
N SER A 39 -2.54 -3.15 0.98
CA SER A 39 -3.22 -3.11 -0.32
C SER A 39 -2.21 -3.06 -1.46
N GLU A 40 -2.68 -3.32 -2.67
CA GLU A 40 -1.85 -3.22 -3.86
C GLU A 40 -1.37 -1.78 -4.09
N VAL A 41 -0.12 -1.66 -4.47
CA VAL A 41 0.54 -0.42 -4.89
C VAL A 41 1.25 -0.66 -6.22
N THR A 42 1.31 0.35 -7.05
CA THR A 42 2.15 0.30 -8.27
C THR A 42 3.48 0.97 -7.97
N ILE A 43 4.57 0.23 -8.11
CA ILE A 43 5.94 0.69 -7.83
C ILE A 43 6.77 0.72 -9.12
N TYR A 44 7.78 1.63 -9.20
CA TYR A 44 8.58 1.82 -10.41
C TYR A 44 10.06 2.16 -10.14
N GLN A 45 10.43 2.46 -8.88
CA GLN A 45 11.80 2.84 -8.51
C GLN A 45 12.11 2.46 -7.06
N SER A 46 13.36 2.19 -6.81
CA SER A 46 13.95 1.92 -5.50
C SER A 46 15.25 2.70 -5.32
N ASP A 47 15.44 3.33 -4.17
CA ASP A 47 16.68 4.01 -3.78
C ASP A 47 17.20 3.40 -2.48
N ALA A 48 18.37 2.79 -2.52
CA ALA A 48 18.99 2.15 -1.36
C ALA A 48 20.27 2.90 -0.93
N TYR A 49 20.37 3.21 0.36
CA TYR A 49 21.58 3.75 0.98
C TYR A 49 22.19 2.70 1.90
N TYR A 50 23.36 2.20 1.54
CA TYR A 50 23.97 1.09 2.25
C TYR A 50 24.77 1.54 3.47
N PHE A 51 24.67 0.74 4.53
CA PHE A 51 25.50 0.88 5.73
C PHE A 51 26.80 0.12 5.59
N THR A 52 27.89 0.70 6.09
CA THR A 52 29.14 -0.01 6.32
C THR A 52 29.90 0.56 7.50
N ASP A 53 30.50 -0.31 8.28
CA ASP A 53 31.58 0.03 9.24
C ASP A 53 32.93 -0.55 8.77
N GLY A 54 33.02 -0.90 7.49
CA GLY A 54 34.13 -1.61 6.87
C GLY A 54 33.84 -3.09 6.59
N ASN A 55 32.82 -3.67 7.21
CA ASN A 55 32.50 -5.11 7.14
C ASN A 55 31.20 -5.42 6.40
N PHE A 56 30.33 -4.41 6.16
CA PHE A 56 29.03 -4.59 5.51
C PHE A 56 29.03 -3.87 4.17
N VAL A 57 29.29 -4.61 3.11
CA VAL A 57 29.29 -4.05 1.75
C VAL A 57 28.58 -5.04 0.84
N PRO A 58 27.48 -4.68 0.19
CA PRO A 58 26.86 -5.54 -0.80
C PRO A 58 27.78 -5.67 -2.03
N LYS A 59 27.90 -6.89 -2.53
CA LYS A 59 28.57 -7.21 -3.79
C LYS A 59 27.60 -7.07 -4.96
N SER A 60 26.37 -7.54 -4.74
CA SER A 60 25.30 -7.48 -5.74
C SER A 60 23.95 -7.34 -5.05
N VAL A 61 23.02 -6.72 -5.76
CA VAL A 61 21.66 -6.50 -5.32
C VAL A 61 20.70 -6.87 -6.45
N SER A 62 19.61 -7.52 -6.09
CA SER A 62 18.50 -7.81 -7.00
C SER A 62 17.16 -7.58 -6.29
N TYR A 63 16.09 -7.44 -7.05
CA TYR A 63 14.78 -7.13 -6.52
C TYR A 63 13.73 -8.09 -7.04
N GLN A 64 12.80 -8.44 -6.13
CA GLN A 64 11.64 -9.27 -6.44
C GLN A 64 10.37 -8.61 -5.91
N TYR A 65 9.26 -8.85 -6.57
CA TYR A 65 7.93 -8.44 -6.15
C TYR A 65 7.01 -9.66 -6.03
N LYS A 66 5.92 -9.54 -5.28
CA LYS A 66 4.85 -10.55 -5.26
C LYS A 66 3.90 -10.33 -6.43
N ASP A 67 3.70 -11.35 -7.25
CA ASP A 67 2.66 -11.34 -8.28
C ASP A 67 1.25 -11.51 -7.66
N ALA A 68 0.21 -11.36 -8.46
CA ALA A 68 -1.19 -11.49 -8.02
C ALA A 68 -1.54 -12.86 -7.42
N ASN A 69 -0.70 -13.89 -7.65
CA ASN A 69 -0.85 -15.22 -7.07
C ASN A 69 -0.03 -15.41 -5.78
N GLY A 70 0.65 -14.35 -5.32
CA GLY A 70 1.50 -14.38 -4.14
C GLY A 70 2.89 -14.98 -4.36
N ASN A 71 3.30 -15.24 -5.60
CA ASN A 71 4.62 -15.77 -5.91
C ASN A 71 5.65 -14.64 -6.09
N TRP A 72 6.87 -14.88 -5.63
CA TRP A 72 7.99 -13.98 -5.87
C TRP A 72 8.45 -14.06 -7.33
N ARG A 73 8.55 -12.88 -7.97
CA ARG A 73 9.03 -12.70 -9.35
C ARG A 73 10.10 -11.63 -9.38
N ASP A 74 11.09 -11.80 -10.25
CA ASP A 74 12.08 -10.77 -10.50
C ASP A 74 11.42 -9.54 -11.15
N LEU A 75 11.84 -8.34 -10.75
CA LEU A 75 11.32 -7.11 -11.35
C LEU A 75 11.67 -7.04 -12.84
N PRO A 76 10.73 -6.59 -13.70
CA PRO A 76 10.96 -6.51 -15.14
C PRO A 76 11.78 -5.27 -15.52
N ASN A 77 12.63 -5.40 -16.56
CA ASN A 77 13.38 -4.29 -17.16
C ASN A 77 14.19 -3.46 -16.14
N VAL A 78 14.86 -4.15 -15.24
CA VAL A 78 15.64 -3.53 -14.17
C VAL A 78 16.87 -2.81 -14.73
N SER A 79 17.10 -1.59 -14.28
CA SER A 79 18.30 -0.79 -14.54
C SER A 79 18.80 -0.15 -13.25
N GLY A 80 20.10 -0.18 -13.02
CA GLY A 80 20.74 0.32 -11.79
C GLY A 80 21.34 -0.82 -10.97
N CYS A 81 20.73 -1.19 -9.85
CA CYS A 81 21.25 -2.20 -8.89
C CYS A 81 22.68 -1.88 -8.42
N GLY A 82 22.98 -0.60 -8.23
CA GLY A 82 24.29 -0.15 -7.73
C GLY A 82 24.54 -0.61 -6.29
N THR A 83 25.82 -0.67 -5.92
CA THR A 83 26.30 -1.02 -4.57
C THR A 83 27.30 -0.02 -4.04
N GLU A 84 27.22 1.23 -4.53
CA GLU A 84 28.13 2.30 -4.14
C GLU A 84 27.83 2.82 -2.73
N LEU A 85 28.89 3.17 -2.01
CA LEU A 85 28.79 3.74 -0.67
C LEU A 85 28.64 5.27 -0.72
N ASN A 86 28.15 5.85 0.37
CA ASN A 86 27.98 7.29 0.58
C ASN A 86 27.04 7.97 -0.41
N LYS A 87 26.10 7.24 -0.94
CA LYS A 87 25.04 7.77 -1.83
C LYS A 87 23.84 6.82 -1.91
N TYR A 88 22.72 7.35 -2.37
CA TYR A 88 21.63 6.51 -2.83
C TYR A 88 21.99 5.81 -4.13
N ASN A 89 21.65 4.53 -4.19
CA ASN A 89 21.76 3.69 -5.38
C ASN A 89 20.36 3.53 -5.97
N THR A 90 20.08 4.28 -7.02
CA THR A 90 18.79 4.24 -7.70
C THR A 90 18.68 3.03 -8.61
N THR A 91 17.61 2.30 -8.49
CA THR A 91 17.22 1.21 -9.38
C THR A 91 15.84 1.53 -9.95
N THR A 92 15.71 1.53 -11.26
CA THR A 92 14.43 1.71 -11.96
C THR A 92 14.01 0.42 -12.64
N PHE A 93 12.71 0.24 -12.82
CA PHE A 93 12.14 -0.96 -13.45
C PHE A 93 10.78 -0.62 -14.08
N ALA A 94 10.28 -1.51 -14.96
CA ALA A 94 8.93 -1.34 -15.47
C ALA A 94 7.92 -1.41 -14.32
N PRO A 95 6.91 -0.52 -14.28
CA PRO A 95 5.93 -0.50 -13.20
C PRO A 95 5.30 -1.88 -12.96
N VAL A 96 5.18 -2.26 -11.70
CA VAL A 96 4.49 -3.48 -11.27
C VAL A 96 3.51 -3.16 -10.15
N THR A 97 2.31 -3.76 -10.21
CA THR A 97 1.33 -3.72 -9.12
C THR A 97 1.57 -4.90 -8.19
N THR A 98 1.73 -4.63 -6.90
CA THR A 98 2.17 -5.63 -5.91
C THR A 98 1.75 -5.27 -4.49
N THR A 99 1.73 -6.24 -3.62
CA THR A 99 1.61 -6.06 -2.15
C THR A 99 2.94 -6.21 -1.42
N ALA A 100 4.04 -6.56 -2.10
CA ALA A 100 5.35 -6.67 -1.44
C ALA A 100 6.51 -6.58 -2.44
N ILE A 101 7.60 -5.95 -1.98
CA ILE A 101 8.89 -5.92 -2.67
C ILE A 101 9.98 -6.45 -1.74
N ARG A 102 10.93 -7.17 -2.31
CA ARG A 102 12.12 -7.65 -1.61
C ARG A 102 13.37 -7.20 -2.32
N MET A 103 14.33 -6.67 -1.55
CA MET A 103 15.69 -6.41 -1.99
C MET A 103 16.60 -7.54 -1.48
N ASN A 104 17.13 -8.34 -2.39
CA ASN A 104 18.07 -9.41 -2.10
C ASN A 104 19.49 -8.90 -2.27
N MET A 105 20.39 -9.23 -1.35
CA MET A 105 21.76 -8.74 -1.31
C MET A 105 22.73 -9.90 -1.07
N SER A 106 23.79 -9.97 -1.88
CA SER A 106 24.92 -10.84 -1.60
C SER A 106 26.08 -10.00 -1.06
N PRO A 107 26.75 -10.40 0.03
CA PRO A 107 27.82 -9.62 0.64
C PRO A 107 29.14 -9.73 -0.12
N LYS A 108 29.89 -8.65 -0.11
CA LYS A 108 31.30 -8.61 -0.56
C LYS A 108 32.25 -9.00 0.57
N THR A 109 31.84 -8.73 1.81
CA THR A 109 32.63 -8.94 3.03
C THR A 109 31.86 -9.83 4.01
N GLN A 110 31.71 -9.42 5.26
CA GLN A 110 31.08 -10.23 6.32
C GLN A 110 29.55 -10.17 6.32
N GLY A 111 28.95 -9.20 5.65
CA GLY A 111 27.51 -9.07 5.60
C GLY A 111 27.05 -7.91 4.73
N CYS A 112 25.74 -7.67 4.76
CA CYS A 112 25.09 -6.53 4.14
C CYS A 112 24.49 -5.61 5.22
N GLY A 113 24.47 -4.32 4.93
CA GLY A 113 23.84 -3.34 5.79
C GLY A 113 23.13 -2.25 4.97
N VAL A 114 22.02 -1.75 5.51
CA VAL A 114 21.20 -0.70 4.89
C VAL A 114 20.86 0.34 5.95
N ILE A 115 21.02 1.60 5.62
CA ILE A 115 20.59 2.72 6.47
C ILE A 115 19.18 3.14 6.08
N GLU A 116 18.95 3.41 4.80
CA GLU A 116 17.65 3.84 4.30
C GLU A 116 17.32 3.14 2.99
N TRP A 117 16.06 2.74 2.85
CA TRP A 117 15.54 2.13 1.62
C TRP A 117 14.20 2.76 1.26
N LYS A 118 14.19 3.54 0.18
CA LYS A 118 13.01 4.20 -0.35
C LYS A 118 12.47 3.41 -1.55
N VAL A 119 11.17 3.18 -1.58
CA VAL A 119 10.47 2.62 -2.73
C VAL A 119 9.44 3.64 -3.22
N TYR A 120 9.50 3.96 -4.49
CA TYR A 120 8.64 4.96 -5.11
C TYR A 120 7.55 4.29 -5.92
N GLY A 121 6.35 4.79 -5.75
CA GLY A 121 5.17 4.30 -6.40
C GLY A 121 3.96 5.15 -6.08
N TYR A 122 2.79 4.64 -6.43
CA TYR A 122 1.51 5.21 -6.06
C TYR A 122 0.58 4.08 -5.59
N ALA A 123 -0.25 4.39 -4.60
CA ALA A 123 -1.34 3.48 -4.24
C ALA A 123 -2.35 3.46 -5.39
N GLU A 124 -2.85 2.29 -5.76
CA GLU A 124 -4.04 2.21 -6.59
C GLU A 124 -5.15 3.00 -5.85
N ASN A 125 -6.01 3.68 -6.61
CA ASN A 125 -7.12 4.42 -6.03
C ASN A 125 -8.01 3.44 -5.27
N VAL A 126 -7.75 3.29 -3.97
CA VAL A 126 -8.62 2.52 -3.10
C VAL A 126 -9.90 3.31 -2.93
N ILE A 127 -10.95 2.86 -3.58
CA ILE A 127 -12.26 3.46 -3.44
C ILE A 127 -12.77 3.21 -2.02
N ASP A 128 -12.95 4.28 -1.25
CA ASP A 128 -13.46 4.20 0.11
C ASP A 128 -14.99 4.09 0.11
N LYS A 129 -15.50 2.90 0.38
CA LYS A 129 -16.93 2.59 0.47
C LYS A 129 -17.48 2.59 1.92
N THR A 130 -16.67 3.00 2.89
CA THR A 130 -17.03 2.93 4.32
C THR A 130 -18.30 3.72 4.63
N LEU A 131 -18.40 4.95 4.13
CA LEU A 131 -19.58 5.78 4.33
C LEU A 131 -20.82 5.20 3.65
N LEU A 132 -20.69 4.74 2.41
CA LEU A 132 -21.78 4.11 1.65
C LEU A 132 -22.34 2.89 2.40
N LYS A 133 -21.44 2.00 2.83
CA LYS A 133 -21.83 0.80 3.60
C LYS A 133 -22.55 1.16 4.89
N LYS A 134 -22.02 2.11 5.66
CA LYS A 134 -22.65 2.61 6.89
C LYS A 134 -24.04 3.21 6.63
N THR A 135 -24.21 3.93 5.51
CA THR A 135 -25.51 4.51 5.14
C THR A 135 -26.52 3.43 4.76
N ILE A 136 -26.10 2.41 4.02
CA ILE A 136 -26.93 1.23 3.69
C ILE A 136 -27.35 0.51 4.98
N ASP A 137 -26.43 0.23 5.89
CA ASP A 137 -26.73 -0.42 7.17
C ASP A 137 -27.72 0.40 8.00
N SER A 138 -27.57 1.72 8.02
CA SER A 138 -28.48 2.63 8.71
C SER A 138 -29.88 2.62 8.07
N ALA A 139 -29.98 2.59 6.74
CA ALA A 139 -31.25 2.54 6.02
C ALA A 139 -32.00 1.23 6.29
N ASN A 140 -31.28 0.12 6.30
CA ASN A 140 -31.86 -1.21 6.60
C ASN A 140 -32.30 -1.36 8.08
N ALA A 141 -31.71 -0.57 8.99
CA ALA A 141 -32.05 -0.56 10.41
C ALA A 141 -33.15 0.44 10.79
N LEU A 142 -33.72 1.18 9.81
CA LEU A 142 -34.81 2.14 10.09
C LEU A 142 -36.02 1.45 10.65
N ASP A 143 -36.52 1.97 11.77
CA ASP A 143 -37.84 1.59 12.32
C ASP A 143 -38.93 2.38 11.58
N LEU A 144 -39.46 1.78 10.51
CA LEU A 144 -40.46 2.42 9.65
C LEU A 144 -41.77 2.73 10.35
N THR A 145 -42.03 2.18 11.55
CA THR A 145 -43.22 2.50 12.34
C THR A 145 -43.26 3.90 12.92
N LYS A 146 -42.10 4.58 12.91
CA LYS A 146 -41.93 5.97 13.36
C LYS A 146 -42.17 7.02 12.28
N TYR A 147 -42.60 6.60 11.10
CA TYR A 147 -42.78 7.47 9.94
C TYR A 147 -44.18 7.28 9.34
N GLU A 148 -44.77 8.35 8.87
CA GLU A 148 -46.03 8.33 8.11
C GLU A 148 -45.76 8.17 6.62
N LEU A 149 -45.34 6.95 6.22
CA LEU A 149 -44.88 6.68 4.86
C LEU A 149 -46.07 6.30 3.93
N THR A 150 -46.14 6.99 2.82
CA THR A 150 -46.94 6.55 1.67
C THR A 150 -46.28 5.34 0.98
N GLU A 151 -47.04 4.65 0.11
CA GLU A 151 -46.46 3.59 -0.71
C GLU A 151 -45.38 4.10 -1.67
N GLU A 152 -45.47 5.34 -2.09
CA GLU A 152 -44.45 6.05 -2.90
C GLU A 152 -43.15 6.28 -2.12
N ASP A 153 -43.24 6.72 -0.85
CA ASP A 153 -42.07 6.88 0.02
C ASP A 153 -41.35 5.56 0.28
N LYS A 154 -42.10 4.48 0.52
CA LYS A 154 -41.56 3.12 0.71
C LYS A 154 -40.85 2.63 -0.56
N ALA A 155 -41.47 2.85 -1.72
CA ALA A 155 -40.88 2.48 -3.01
C ALA A 155 -39.58 3.25 -3.27
N ALA A 156 -39.58 4.57 -3.06
CA ALA A 156 -38.40 5.42 -3.24
C ALA A 156 -37.25 5.03 -2.31
N LEU A 157 -37.54 4.73 -1.03
CA LEU A 157 -36.52 4.25 -0.10
C LEU A 157 -35.95 2.89 -0.53
N THR A 158 -36.82 1.96 -0.94
CA THR A 158 -36.40 0.62 -1.39
C THR A 158 -35.51 0.72 -2.63
N GLU A 159 -35.88 1.54 -3.62
CA GLU A 159 -35.09 1.76 -4.83
C GLU A 159 -33.72 2.37 -4.50
N ALA A 160 -33.68 3.38 -3.62
CA ALA A 160 -32.45 4.02 -3.23
C ALA A 160 -31.49 3.05 -2.47
N ILE A 161 -32.01 2.18 -1.62
CA ILE A 161 -31.20 1.14 -0.98
C ILE A 161 -30.65 0.18 -2.04
N GLN A 162 -31.47 -0.27 -2.99
CA GLN A 162 -31.04 -1.19 -4.04
C GLN A 162 -29.94 -0.59 -4.93
N GLU A 163 -30.09 0.68 -5.32
CA GLU A 163 -29.06 1.39 -6.08
C GLU A 163 -27.75 1.50 -5.27
N ALA A 164 -27.84 1.88 -3.99
CA ALA A 164 -26.69 2.01 -3.10
C ALA A 164 -25.95 0.67 -2.93
N VAL A 165 -26.67 -0.45 -2.77
CA VAL A 165 -26.10 -1.79 -2.71
C VAL A 165 -25.42 -2.15 -4.04
N THR A 166 -26.04 -1.83 -5.18
CA THR A 166 -25.46 -2.09 -6.49
C THR A 166 -24.11 -1.37 -6.66
N VAL A 167 -24.01 -0.09 -6.25
CA VAL A 167 -22.74 0.66 -6.29
C VAL A 167 -21.73 0.10 -5.28
N ASN A 168 -22.18 -0.30 -4.08
CA ASN A 168 -21.31 -0.89 -3.08
C ASN A 168 -20.65 -2.19 -3.58
N ASP A 169 -21.38 -3.01 -4.28
CA ASP A 169 -20.93 -4.31 -4.77
C ASP A 169 -20.15 -4.22 -6.10
N ASN A 170 -20.27 -3.10 -6.81
CA ASN A 170 -19.53 -2.84 -8.04
C ASN A 170 -18.03 -2.60 -7.75
N LYS A 171 -17.16 -3.50 -8.20
CA LYS A 171 -15.71 -3.38 -8.03
C LYS A 171 -15.08 -2.25 -8.87
N GLU A 172 -15.75 -1.86 -9.94
CA GLU A 172 -15.30 -0.81 -10.86
C GLU A 172 -15.93 0.56 -10.54
N ALA A 173 -16.68 0.68 -9.43
CA ALA A 173 -17.28 1.95 -9.04
C ALA A 173 -16.20 3.00 -8.75
N THR A 174 -16.39 4.20 -9.24
CA THR A 174 -15.54 5.36 -8.92
C THR A 174 -15.89 5.93 -7.55
N GLN A 175 -14.98 6.70 -6.94
CA GLN A 175 -15.27 7.38 -5.66
C GLN A 175 -16.46 8.35 -5.79
N GLU A 176 -16.58 9.03 -6.93
CA GLU A 176 -17.70 9.93 -7.21
C GLU A 176 -19.05 9.19 -7.19
N GLU A 177 -19.13 8.02 -7.83
CA GLU A 177 -20.34 7.18 -7.79
C GLU A 177 -20.68 6.70 -6.39
N VAL A 178 -19.66 6.31 -5.61
CA VAL A 178 -19.81 5.87 -4.21
C VAL A 178 -20.32 7.00 -3.33
N ASP A 179 -19.71 8.19 -3.43
CA ASP A 179 -20.09 9.36 -2.64
C ASP A 179 -21.50 9.86 -3.02
N PHE A 180 -21.82 9.84 -4.31
CA PHE A 180 -23.16 10.20 -4.81
C PHE A 180 -24.23 9.23 -4.29
N ALA A 181 -23.98 7.92 -4.35
CA ALA A 181 -24.93 6.92 -3.85
C ALA A 181 -25.18 7.06 -2.34
N ALA A 182 -24.11 7.29 -1.55
CA ALA A 182 -24.22 7.53 -0.12
C ALA A 182 -25.04 8.80 0.18
N ALA A 183 -24.76 9.89 -0.51
CA ALA A 183 -25.47 11.17 -0.33
C ALA A 183 -26.95 11.08 -0.76
N LYS A 184 -27.24 10.39 -1.87
CA LYS A 184 -28.62 10.18 -2.36
C LYS A 184 -29.44 9.40 -1.33
N LEU A 185 -28.92 8.27 -0.83
CA LEU A 185 -29.61 7.45 0.17
C LEU A 185 -29.82 8.22 1.48
N ALA A 186 -28.81 8.91 1.99
CA ALA A 186 -28.90 9.73 3.20
C ALA A 186 -29.95 10.84 3.07
N ARG A 187 -30.04 11.50 1.90
CA ARG A 187 -31.05 12.53 1.63
C ARG A 187 -32.47 11.95 1.65
N ILE A 188 -32.71 10.80 1.01
CA ILE A 188 -34.01 10.14 1.01
C ILE A 188 -34.42 9.79 2.44
N MET A 189 -33.51 9.17 3.24
CA MET A 189 -33.78 8.88 4.64
C MET A 189 -34.15 10.11 5.46
N SER A 190 -33.45 11.24 5.24
CA SER A 190 -33.72 12.49 5.96
C SER A 190 -35.00 13.22 5.55
N SER A 191 -35.56 12.90 4.38
CA SER A 191 -36.80 13.48 3.86
C SER A 191 -38.04 12.69 4.23
N LEU A 192 -37.89 11.54 4.90
CA LEU A 192 -39.05 10.73 5.33
C LEU A 192 -39.92 11.49 6.35
N PRO A 193 -41.26 11.56 6.15
CA PRO A 193 -42.14 12.23 7.06
C PRO A 193 -42.23 11.48 8.40
N THR A 194 -41.90 12.17 9.48
CA THR A 194 -42.02 11.62 10.85
C THR A 194 -43.49 11.63 11.31
N ALA A 195 -43.90 10.57 12.04
CA ALA A 195 -45.22 10.45 12.63
C ALA A 195 -45.49 11.49 13.74
#